data_0febe5ca3c8055642a964c69b8984596
#
_entry.id   0febe5ca3c8055642a964c69b8984596
#
_cell.length_a   1.000
_cell.length_b   1.000
_cell.length_c   1.000
_cell.angle_alpha   90.00
_cell.angle_beta   90.00
_cell.angle_gamma   90.00
#
_symmetry.space_group_name_H-M   'P 1'
#
loop_
_entity.id
_entity.type
_entity.pdbx_description
1 polymer ?
#
loop_
_entity_poly.entity_id
_entity_poly.type
_entity_poly.pdbx_seq_one_letter_code
_entity_poly.pdbx_strand_id
1 'polypeptide(L)'
;QIILRPAGLIILLVDVYRTKENGTDYAQGNYPRALVIVPTRELVVQVCESVELLTEYMDIRCVGIYGGTNIRTQQAAVYEGVDLLVTTPGRFMDIYMNGIIRTPQIKTVVVDEADRLMDMGFMPQLRSILEVVPEKHQTLLFSATFSTTIAELAAEFLAPEPVRIETGNPTTPVELVTQLRYD
;
A
#
# COMPACT_ATOMS: atom_id res chain seq x y z
N GLN A 1 15.21 5.28 5.67
CA GLN A 1 14.05 5.25 4.78
C GLN A 1 13.54 3.82 4.75
N ILE A 2 12.43 3.53 5.44
CA ILE A 2 11.81 2.21 5.48
C ILE A 2 10.75 2.21 4.36
N ILE A 3 11.22 2.07 3.14
CA ILE A 3 10.40 1.63 2.01
C ILE A 3 9.99 0.19 2.33
N LEU A 4 8.80 -0.22 1.94
CA LEU A 4 8.33 -1.61 2.00
C LEU A 4 9.53 -2.52 1.70
N ARG A 5 10.18 -3.02 2.77
CA ARG A 5 11.42 -3.79 2.58
C ARG A 5 11.10 -5.02 1.75
N PRO A 6 12.03 -5.52 0.94
CA PRO A 6 11.79 -6.69 0.09
C PRO A 6 11.07 -7.83 0.80
N ALA A 7 11.34 -8.04 2.10
CA ALA A 7 10.68 -9.06 2.89
C ALA A 7 9.16 -8.83 3.06
N GLY A 8 8.73 -7.59 3.31
CA GLY A 8 7.30 -7.27 3.43
C GLY A 8 6.57 -7.42 2.10
N LEU A 9 7.23 -7.04 1.01
CA LEU A 9 6.72 -7.21 -0.34
C LEU A 9 6.60 -8.70 -0.73
N ILE A 10 7.59 -9.52 -0.36
CA ILE A 10 7.55 -10.97 -0.60
C ILE A 10 6.36 -11.61 0.13
N ILE A 11 6.13 -11.26 1.40
CA ILE A 11 4.98 -11.78 2.17
C ILE A 11 3.67 -11.41 1.47
N LEU A 12 3.52 -10.16 1.06
CA LEU A 12 2.35 -9.69 0.32
C LEU A 12 2.14 -10.47 -0.99
N LEU A 13 3.21 -10.67 -1.76
CA LEU A 13 3.13 -11.39 -3.04
C LEU A 13 2.80 -12.87 -2.87
N VAL A 14 3.32 -13.52 -1.82
CA VAL A 14 2.95 -14.90 -1.49
C VAL A 14 1.47 -14.99 -1.15
N ASP A 15 0.93 -14.04 -0.39
CA ASP A 15 -0.49 -14.02 -0.05
C ASP A 15 -1.38 -13.78 -1.28
N VAL A 16 -1.01 -12.83 -2.13
CA VAL A 16 -1.69 -12.58 -3.42
C VAL A 16 -1.68 -13.82 -4.31
N TYR A 17 -0.53 -14.48 -4.45
CA TYR A 17 -0.40 -15.71 -5.26
C TYR A 17 -1.28 -16.84 -4.70
N ARG A 18 -1.21 -17.10 -3.40
CA ARG A 18 -2.03 -18.15 -2.75
C ARG A 18 -3.52 -17.86 -2.87
N THR A 19 -3.95 -16.61 -2.75
CA THR A 19 -5.36 -16.25 -2.91
C THR A 19 -5.82 -16.36 -4.36
N LYS A 20 -4.92 -16.14 -5.34
CA LYS A 20 -5.21 -16.33 -6.76
C LYS A 20 -5.39 -17.80 -7.12
N GLU A 21 -4.51 -18.70 -6.64
CA GLU A 21 -4.60 -20.13 -6.91
C GLU A 21 -5.79 -20.82 -6.23
N ASN A 22 -6.12 -20.41 -4.99
CA ASN A 22 -7.20 -21.02 -4.21
C ASN A 22 -8.57 -20.36 -4.46
N GLY A 23 -8.63 -19.29 -5.22
CA GLY A 23 -9.86 -18.57 -5.52
C GLY A 23 -10.58 -19.17 -6.72
N THR A 24 -11.88 -19.37 -6.59
CA THR A 24 -12.76 -19.57 -7.75
C THR A 24 -12.62 -18.38 -8.70
N ASP A 25 -12.61 -18.64 -9.96
CA ASP A 25 -12.49 -17.89 -11.22
C ASP A 25 -12.92 -16.39 -11.32
N TYR A 26 -12.79 -15.61 -10.26
CA TYR A 26 -13.00 -14.15 -10.30
C TYR A 26 -11.74 -13.38 -10.74
N ALA A 27 -10.77 -14.08 -11.31
CA ALA A 27 -9.43 -13.56 -11.57
C ALA A 27 -9.30 -12.71 -12.83
N GLN A 28 -10.38 -12.47 -13.56
CA GLN A 28 -10.36 -11.62 -14.75
C GLN A 28 -11.13 -10.33 -14.49
N GLY A 29 -10.41 -9.22 -14.38
CA GLY A 29 -11.02 -7.91 -14.30
C GLY A 29 -10.49 -7.00 -13.18
N ASN A 30 -11.28 -6.02 -12.83
CA ASN A 30 -10.98 -4.91 -11.94
C ASN A 30 -11.17 -5.21 -10.44
N TYR A 31 -10.81 -6.42 -10.00
CA TYR A 31 -10.94 -6.90 -8.62
C TYR A 31 -9.57 -7.16 -7.99
N PRO A 32 -8.89 -6.15 -7.43
CA PRO A 32 -7.63 -6.35 -6.76
C PRO A 32 -7.78 -7.26 -5.53
N ARG A 33 -6.77 -8.08 -5.27
CA ARG A 33 -6.65 -8.95 -4.09
C ARG A 33 -5.87 -8.28 -2.97
N ALA A 34 -4.96 -7.40 -3.34
CA ALA A 34 -4.19 -6.58 -2.42
C ALA A 34 -4.14 -5.12 -2.86
N LEU A 35 -4.10 -4.26 -1.87
CA LEU A 35 -4.02 -2.81 -2.02
C LEU A 35 -2.81 -2.29 -1.27
N VAL A 36 -1.93 -1.55 -1.95
CA VAL A 36 -0.80 -0.84 -1.35
C VAL A 36 -1.02 0.65 -1.49
N ILE A 37 -1.05 1.36 -0.38
CA ILE A 37 -1.28 2.80 -0.31
C ILE A 37 0.03 3.48 0.07
N VAL A 38 0.48 4.40 -0.78
CA VAL A 38 1.71 5.18 -0.58
C VAL A 38 1.45 6.67 -0.82
N PRO A 39 2.24 7.57 -0.21
CA PRO A 39 1.96 9.01 -0.26
C PRO A 39 2.24 9.67 -1.61
N THR A 40 3.15 9.13 -2.42
CA THR A 40 3.65 9.82 -3.62
C THR A 40 3.64 8.95 -4.86
N ARG A 41 3.59 9.61 -6.02
CA ARG A 41 3.73 8.99 -7.35
C ARG A 41 5.02 8.18 -7.48
N GLU A 42 6.13 8.75 -7.02
CA GLU A 42 7.45 8.13 -7.10
C GLU A 42 7.48 6.80 -6.37
N LEU A 43 6.85 6.72 -5.20
CA LEU A 43 6.73 5.48 -4.43
C LEU A 43 5.83 4.46 -5.13
N VAL A 44 4.73 4.89 -5.76
CA VAL A 44 3.90 3.98 -6.57
C VAL A 44 4.76 3.32 -7.64
N VAL A 45 5.53 4.10 -8.40
CA VAL A 45 6.41 3.58 -9.47
C VAL A 45 7.45 2.62 -8.89
N GLN A 46 8.15 2.99 -7.82
CA GLN A 46 9.18 2.15 -7.19
C GLN A 46 8.61 0.81 -6.68
N VAL A 47 7.42 0.83 -6.08
CA VAL A 47 6.77 -0.41 -5.62
C VAL A 47 6.39 -1.28 -6.81
N CYS A 48 5.80 -0.72 -7.87
CA CYS A 48 5.45 -1.47 -9.08
C CYS A 48 6.70 -2.10 -9.73
N GLU A 49 7.78 -1.35 -9.92
CA GLU A 49 9.05 -1.87 -10.45
C GLU A 49 9.61 -3.02 -9.60
N SER A 50 9.54 -2.89 -8.27
CA SER A 50 9.97 -3.96 -7.35
C SER A 50 9.08 -5.21 -7.45
N VAL A 51 7.78 -5.02 -7.62
CA VAL A 51 6.83 -6.13 -7.83
C VAL A 51 7.13 -6.82 -9.15
N GLU A 52 7.29 -6.09 -10.24
CA GLU A 52 7.60 -6.65 -11.57
C GLU A 52 8.86 -7.52 -11.54
N LEU A 53 9.94 -7.05 -10.88
CA LEU A 53 11.16 -7.81 -10.71
C LEU A 53 10.96 -9.12 -9.92
N LEU A 54 10.14 -9.08 -8.87
CA LEU A 54 9.90 -10.24 -8.01
C LEU A 54 8.88 -11.23 -8.61
N THR A 55 8.07 -10.78 -9.56
CA THR A 55 6.99 -11.57 -10.16
C THR A 55 7.26 -11.95 -11.62
N GLU A 56 8.49 -11.80 -12.09
CA GLU A 56 8.88 -12.08 -13.49
C GLU A 56 8.40 -13.47 -13.99
N TYR A 57 8.35 -14.46 -13.10
CA TYR A 57 7.92 -15.82 -13.41
C TYR A 57 6.56 -16.19 -12.79
N MET A 58 5.80 -15.18 -12.35
CA MET A 58 4.49 -15.36 -11.69
C MET A 58 3.41 -14.66 -12.50
N ASP A 59 2.26 -15.28 -12.62
CA ASP A 59 1.08 -14.62 -13.22
C ASP A 59 0.41 -13.69 -12.18
N ILE A 60 1.09 -12.59 -11.83
CA ILE A 60 0.58 -11.52 -10.96
C ILE A 60 0.62 -10.21 -11.74
N ARG A 61 -0.54 -9.58 -11.88
CA ARG A 61 -0.64 -8.27 -12.52
C ARG A 61 -0.65 -7.15 -11.48
N CYS A 62 0.41 -6.35 -11.47
CA CYS A 62 0.52 -5.14 -10.67
C CYS A 62 0.09 -3.92 -11.51
N VAL A 63 -0.74 -3.07 -10.94
CA VAL A 63 -1.14 -1.80 -11.55
C VAL A 63 -0.90 -0.65 -10.58
N GLY A 64 -0.16 0.36 -11.02
CA GLY A 64 0.07 1.60 -10.29
C GLY A 64 -0.88 2.72 -10.74
N ILE A 65 -1.55 3.37 -9.78
CA ILE A 65 -2.41 4.52 -10.06
C ILE A 65 -2.04 5.71 -9.15
N TYR A 66 -1.90 6.90 -9.74
CA TYR A 66 -1.45 8.11 -9.02
C TYR A 66 -1.90 9.39 -9.73
N GLY A 67 -1.94 10.48 -8.98
CA GLY A 67 -2.32 11.81 -9.50
C GLY A 67 -1.30 12.40 -10.49
N GLY A 68 -1.72 13.43 -11.21
CA GLY A 68 -0.85 14.17 -12.14
C GLY A 68 -0.66 13.51 -13.51
N THR A 69 -1.39 12.45 -13.83
CA THR A 69 -1.37 11.77 -15.13
C THR A 69 -2.80 11.51 -15.64
N ASN A 70 -2.90 11.08 -16.90
CA ASN A 70 -4.20 10.81 -17.52
C ASN A 70 -4.95 9.69 -16.78
N ILE A 71 -6.10 10.04 -16.20
CA ILE A 71 -6.93 9.10 -15.45
C ILE A 71 -7.48 7.98 -16.32
N ARG A 72 -7.82 8.26 -17.59
CA ARG A 72 -8.43 7.27 -18.49
C ARG A 72 -7.48 6.11 -18.80
N THR A 73 -6.19 6.39 -18.94
CA THR A 73 -5.17 5.36 -19.16
C THR A 73 -5.07 4.43 -17.93
N GLN A 74 -5.11 5.00 -16.73
CA GLN A 74 -5.06 4.22 -15.50
C GLN A 74 -6.37 3.44 -15.28
N GLN A 75 -7.51 4.03 -15.60
CA GLN A 75 -8.80 3.31 -15.56
C GLN A 75 -8.81 2.11 -16.51
N ALA A 76 -8.29 2.27 -17.73
CA ALA A 76 -8.17 1.18 -18.68
C ALA A 76 -7.27 0.04 -18.16
N ALA A 77 -6.11 0.40 -17.59
CA ALA A 77 -5.19 -0.59 -17.02
C ALA A 77 -5.81 -1.39 -15.87
N VAL A 78 -6.57 -0.74 -14.99
CA VAL A 78 -7.31 -1.42 -13.92
C VAL A 78 -8.41 -2.32 -14.49
N TYR A 79 -9.16 -1.82 -15.48
CA TYR A 79 -10.26 -2.56 -16.11
C TYR A 79 -9.80 -3.82 -16.83
N GLU A 80 -8.62 -3.79 -17.45
CA GLU A 80 -8.02 -4.97 -18.10
C GLU A 80 -7.63 -6.08 -17.12
N GLY A 81 -7.56 -5.78 -15.82
CA GLY A 81 -7.29 -6.73 -14.74
C GLY A 81 -6.17 -6.27 -13.80
N VAL A 82 -6.32 -6.58 -12.52
CA VAL A 82 -5.37 -6.23 -11.47
C VAL A 82 -5.44 -7.22 -10.32
N ASP A 83 -4.29 -7.78 -9.92
CA ASP A 83 -4.15 -8.58 -8.71
C ASP A 83 -3.66 -7.74 -7.55
N LEU A 84 -2.66 -6.90 -7.79
CA LEU A 84 -2.07 -5.98 -6.83
C LEU A 84 -2.21 -4.54 -7.33
N LEU A 85 -2.94 -3.73 -6.58
CA LEU A 85 -3.14 -2.31 -6.87
C LEU A 85 -2.24 -1.47 -5.96
N VAL A 86 -1.36 -0.65 -6.55
CA VAL A 86 -0.52 0.32 -5.83
C VAL A 86 -1.03 1.72 -6.12
N THR A 87 -1.27 2.53 -5.08
CA THR A 87 -2.00 3.79 -5.28
C THR A 87 -1.59 4.90 -4.33
N THR A 88 -1.81 6.14 -4.77
CA THR A 88 -1.95 7.29 -3.89
C THR A 88 -3.43 7.46 -3.46
N PRO A 89 -3.72 7.93 -2.22
CA PRO A 89 -5.09 7.93 -1.68
C PRO A 89 -6.11 8.65 -2.56
N GLY A 90 -5.80 9.86 -3.03
CA GLY A 90 -6.74 10.65 -3.84
C GLY A 90 -7.10 9.96 -5.16
N ARG A 91 -6.10 9.39 -5.88
CA ARG A 91 -6.36 8.73 -7.16
C ARG A 91 -7.14 7.43 -7.00
N PHE A 92 -6.96 6.71 -5.90
CA PHE A 92 -7.81 5.56 -5.60
C PHE A 92 -9.29 5.98 -5.56
N MET A 93 -9.60 7.01 -4.76
CA MET A 93 -10.98 7.49 -4.62
C MET A 93 -11.56 7.97 -5.95
N ASP A 94 -10.78 8.71 -6.75
CA ASP A 94 -11.21 9.18 -8.07
C ASP A 94 -11.64 8.02 -8.98
N ILE A 95 -10.89 6.93 -9.02
CA ILE A 95 -11.18 5.78 -9.90
C ILE A 95 -12.24 4.88 -9.27
N TYR A 96 -12.26 4.72 -7.95
CA TYR A 96 -13.27 3.95 -7.22
C TYR A 96 -14.68 4.56 -7.39
N MET A 97 -14.80 5.87 -7.22
CA MET A 97 -16.10 6.58 -7.37
C MET A 97 -16.67 6.48 -8.79
N ASN A 98 -15.84 6.22 -9.80
CA ASN A 98 -16.27 5.93 -11.17
C ASN A 98 -16.65 4.45 -11.37
N GLY A 99 -16.65 3.61 -10.32
CA GLY A 99 -17.05 2.21 -10.38
C GLY A 99 -16.06 1.29 -11.10
N ILE A 100 -14.83 1.77 -11.36
CA ILE A 100 -13.80 1.00 -12.07
C ILE A 100 -13.08 0.03 -11.11
N ILE A 101 -12.72 0.47 -9.90
CA ILE A 101 -12.13 -0.41 -8.89
C ILE A 101 -13.26 -1.11 -8.12
N ARG A 102 -13.16 -2.43 -7.99
CA ARG A 102 -14.07 -3.22 -7.18
C ARG A 102 -13.31 -3.87 -6.02
N THR A 103 -13.72 -3.58 -4.79
CA THR A 103 -13.01 -3.92 -3.56
C THR A 103 -13.33 -5.28 -2.91
N PRO A 104 -14.41 -6.01 -3.26
CA PRO A 104 -14.85 -7.20 -2.46
C PRO A 104 -13.81 -8.30 -2.33
N GLN A 105 -12.78 -8.34 -3.18
CA GLN A 105 -11.75 -9.39 -3.14
C GLN A 105 -10.46 -8.97 -2.44
N ILE A 106 -10.37 -7.72 -1.96
CA ILE A 106 -9.21 -7.27 -1.21
C ILE A 106 -9.10 -8.06 0.10
N LYS A 107 -7.99 -8.75 0.27
CA LYS A 107 -7.65 -9.54 1.46
C LYS A 107 -6.54 -8.90 2.27
N THR A 108 -5.71 -8.08 1.64
CA THR A 108 -4.56 -7.45 2.27
C THR A 108 -4.50 -5.98 1.88
N VAL A 109 -4.38 -5.12 2.88
CA VAL A 109 -4.15 -3.68 2.72
C VAL A 109 -2.82 -3.32 3.35
N VAL A 110 -1.98 -2.64 2.60
CA VAL A 110 -0.71 -2.11 3.08
C VAL A 110 -0.76 -0.59 3.06
N VAL A 111 -0.46 0.02 4.19
CA VAL A 111 -0.26 1.47 4.31
C VAL A 111 1.23 1.69 4.57
N ASP A 112 1.94 2.23 3.60
CA ASP A 112 3.38 2.48 3.69
C ASP A 112 3.69 3.98 3.80
N GLU A 113 4.77 4.30 4.49
CA GLU A 113 5.12 5.69 4.87
C GLU A 113 3.94 6.41 5.55
N ALA A 114 3.33 5.76 6.56
CA ALA A 114 2.14 6.28 7.23
C ALA A 114 2.34 7.66 7.84
N ASP A 115 3.51 7.93 8.44
CA ASP A 115 3.90 9.25 8.93
C ASP A 115 3.83 10.32 7.83
N ARG A 116 4.34 10.03 6.66
CA ARG A 116 4.31 10.95 5.53
C ARG A 116 2.90 11.12 4.96
N LEU A 117 2.09 10.06 4.91
CA LEU A 117 0.67 10.17 4.54
C LEU A 117 -0.08 11.11 5.48
N MET A 118 0.22 11.05 6.79
CA MET A 118 -0.36 11.92 7.80
C MET A 118 0.09 13.38 7.60
N ASP A 119 1.40 13.61 7.42
CA ASP A 119 1.97 14.95 7.20
C ASP A 119 1.42 15.63 5.94
N MET A 120 1.09 14.85 4.92
CA MET A 120 0.47 15.33 3.68
C MET A 120 -1.06 15.51 3.78
N GLY A 121 -1.66 15.21 4.93
CA GLY A 121 -3.10 15.41 5.16
C GLY A 121 -4.02 14.37 4.52
N PHE A 122 -3.52 13.17 4.21
CA PHE A 122 -4.30 12.10 3.56
C PHE A 122 -5.20 11.30 4.49
N MET A 123 -5.30 11.66 5.77
CA MET A 123 -6.15 10.94 6.73
C MET A 123 -7.60 10.76 6.28
N PRO A 124 -8.30 11.81 5.77
CA PRO A 124 -9.68 11.64 5.32
C PRO A 124 -9.82 10.61 4.19
N GLN A 125 -8.90 10.64 3.21
CA GLN A 125 -8.90 9.69 2.10
C GLN A 125 -8.58 8.27 2.56
N LEU A 126 -7.64 8.08 3.51
CA LEU A 126 -7.34 6.78 4.08
C LEU A 126 -8.56 6.17 4.77
N ARG A 127 -9.30 6.95 5.57
CA ARG A 127 -10.55 6.50 6.19
C ARG A 127 -11.57 6.07 5.15
N SER A 128 -11.78 6.91 4.13
CA SER A 128 -12.71 6.59 3.04
C SER A 128 -12.33 5.32 2.27
N ILE A 129 -11.03 5.05 2.08
CA ILE A 129 -10.55 3.82 1.46
C ILE A 129 -10.88 2.61 2.33
N LEU A 130 -10.64 2.70 3.64
CA LEU A 130 -10.88 1.58 4.56
C LEU A 130 -12.37 1.28 4.76
N GLU A 131 -13.24 2.27 4.63
CA GLU A 131 -14.70 2.09 4.65
C GLU A 131 -15.19 1.26 3.45
N VAL A 132 -14.48 1.28 2.32
CA VAL A 132 -14.90 0.57 1.09
C VAL A 132 -14.17 -0.76 0.88
N VAL A 133 -13.20 -1.08 1.70
CA VAL A 133 -12.51 -2.38 1.72
C VAL A 133 -13.34 -3.37 2.57
N PRO A 134 -13.37 -4.68 2.25
CA PRO A 134 -14.08 -5.66 3.05
C PRO A 134 -13.63 -5.63 4.51
N GLU A 135 -14.56 -5.75 5.47
CA GLU A 135 -14.25 -5.77 6.91
C GLU A 135 -13.22 -6.86 7.27
N LYS A 136 -13.31 -8.01 6.61
CA LYS A 136 -12.39 -9.13 6.84
C LYS A 136 -11.19 -9.05 5.88
N HIS A 137 -10.17 -8.30 6.26
CA HIS A 137 -8.88 -8.22 5.57
C HIS A 137 -7.73 -8.12 6.57
N GLN A 138 -6.50 -8.34 6.11
CA GLN A 138 -5.29 -8.07 6.87
C GLN A 138 -4.80 -6.66 6.57
N THR A 139 -4.46 -5.88 7.60
CA THR A 139 -3.80 -4.58 7.43
C THR A 139 -2.36 -4.64 7.88
N LEU A 140 -1.45 -4.13 7.06
CA LEU A 140 -0.03 -3.93 7.37
C LEU A 140 0.26 -2.43 7.34
N LEU A 141 0.78 -1.91 8.45
CA LEU A 141 1.12 -0.50 8.59
C LEU A 141 2.65 -0.35 8.74
N PHE A 142 3.27 0.41 7.84
CA PHE A 142 4.69 0.74 7.87
C PHE A 142 4.88 2.24 8.09
N SER A 143 5.77 2.61 9.00
CA SER A 143 6.10 3.99 9.30
C SER A 143 7.55 4.09 9.77
N ALA A 144 8.25 5.15 9.39
CA ALA A 144 9.60 5.42 9.88
C ALA A 144 9.60 5.96 11.32
N THR A 145 8.50 6.61 11.73
CA THR A 145 8.32 7.16 13.07
C THR A 145 7.10 6.54 13.75
N PHE A 146 7.12 6.50 15.08
CA PHE A 146 5.96 6.05 15.88
C PHE A 146 5.54 7.17 16.84
N SER A 147 4.92 8.21 16.27
CA SER A 147 4.32 9.31 17.01
C SER A 147 2.97 8.92 17.62
N THR A 148 2.43 9.75 18.51
CA THR A 148 1.08 9.59 19.07
C THR A 148 0.03 9.47 17.95
N THR A 149 0.17 10.28 16.91
CA THR A 149 -0.73 10.27 15.74
C THR A 149 -0.67 8.95 14.98
N ILE A 150 0.53 8.35 14.83
CA ILE A 150 0.67 7.02 14.21
C ILE A 150 0.10 5.92 15.12
N ALA A 151 0.24 6.06 16.43
CA ALA A 151 -0.38 5.13 17.37
C ALA A 151 -1.92 5.17 17.31
N GLU A 152 -2.51 6.35 17.18
CA GLU A 152 -3.95 6.54 16.98
C GLU A 152 -4.41 5.93 15.64
N LEU A 153 -3.66 6.17 14.56
CA LEU A 153 -3.90 5.57 13.25
C LEU A 153 -3.84 4.03 13.33
N ALA A 154 -2.84 3.49 14.00
CA ALA A 154 -2.70 2.05 14.19
C ALA A 154 -3.87 1.46 14.99
N ALA A 155 -4.32 2.14 16.04
CA ALA A 155 -5.48 1.70 16.83
C ALA A 155 -6.80 1.74 16.03
N GLU A 156 -6.93 2.65 15.09
CA GLU A 156 -8.11 2.79 14.23
C GLU A 156 -8.14 1.73 13.10
N PHE A 157 -6.98 1.39 12.52
CA PHE A 157 -6.89 0.64 11.26
C PHE A 157 -6.36 -0.79 11.39
N LEU A 158 -5.73 -1.13 12.50
CA LEU A 158 -5.25 -2.49 12.73
C LEU A 158 -6.25 -3.28 13.59
N ALA A 159 -6.16 -4.61 13.47
CA ALA A 159 -6.91 -5.51 14.35
C ALA A 159 -6.57 -5.24 15.84
N PRO A 160 -7.46 -5.57 16.77
CA PRO A 160 -7.12 -5.55 18.18
C PRO A 160 -5.87 -6.41 18.43
N GLU A 161 -4.92 -5.92 19.22
CA GLU A 161 -3.66 -6.59 19.52
C GLU A 161 -2.78 -6.86 18.27
N PRO A 162 -2.41 -5.82 17.49
CA PRO A 162 -1.56 -6.01 16.32
C PRO A 162 -0.15 -6.43 16.74
N VAL A 163 0.49 -7.27 15.92
CA VAL A 163 1.90 -7.60 16.09
C VAL A 163 2.73 -6.36 15.74
N ARG A 164 3.48 -5.84 16.70
CA ARG A 164 4.39 -4.71 16.50
C ARG A 164 5.83 -5.22 16.34
N ILE A 165 6.47 -4.80 15.24
CA ILE A 165 7.86 -5.13 14.94
C ILE A 165 8.63 -3.82 14.80
N GLU A 166 9.65 -3.62 15.64
CA GLU A 166 10.54 -2.46 15.57
C GLU A 166 11.92 -2.91 15.10
N THR A 167 12.49 -2.18 14.16
CA THR A 167 13.85 -2.41 13.67
C THR A 167 14.71 -1.18 13.96
N GLY A 168 15.72 -1.34 14.82
CA GLY A 168 16.64 -0.28 15.25
C GLY A 168 16.14 0.47 16.49
N ASN A 169 17.04 1.25 17.08
CA ASN A 169 16.71 2.13 18.19
C ASN A 169 16.40 3.53 17.61
N PRO A 170 15.18 4.05 17.69
CA PRO A 170 14.81 5.32 17.07
C PRO A 170 15.57 6.53 17.63
N THR A 171 16.27 6.35 18.75
CA THR A 171 17.03 7.40 19.42
C THR A 171 18.55 7.33 19.20
N THR A 172 19.06 6.31 18.50
CA THR A 172 20.49 6.20 18.24
C THR A 172 20.81 6.86 16.90
N PRO A 173 21.65 7.92 16.88
CA PRO A 173 22.16 8.47 15.62
C PRO A 173 22.89 7.38 14.83
N VAL A 174 22.71 7.39 13.51
CA VAL A 174 23.46 6.45 12.65
C VAL A 174 24.95 6.73 12.87
N GLU A 175 25.72 5.75 13.34
CA GLU A 175 27.13 5.89 13.70
C GLU A 175 28.06 6.46 12.58
N LEU A 176 27.55 6.50 11.36
CA LEU A 176 28.26 6.97 10.16
C LEU A 176 27.89 8.42 9.75
N VAL A 177 27.04 9.12 10.51
CA VAL A 177 26.67 10.51 10.20
C VAL A 177 27.35 11.46 11.15
N THR A 178 28.31 12.24 10.64
CA THR A 178 28.91 13.38 11.39
C THR A 178 27.99 14.59 11.23
N GLN A 179 27.43 15.03 12.36
CA GLN A 179 26.62 16.27 12.40
C GLN A 179 27.53 17.44 12.72
N LEU A 180 27.62 18.41 11.82
CA LEU A 180 28.35 19.67 12.03
C LEU A 180 27.34 20.77 12.26
N ARG A 181 27.47 21.47 13.38
CA ARG A 181 26.74 22.70 13.66
C ARG A 181 27.62 23.89 13.33
N TYR A 182 27.13 24.80 12.51
CA TYR A 182 27.76 26.09 12.26
C TYR A 182 27.01 27.13 13.10
N ASP A 183 27.73 27.88 13.95
CA ASP A 183 27.22 29.02 14.73
C ASP A 183 27.27 30.25 13.89
#